data_0ffea0ba59a7622a9a9487556a71e7bd
#
_entry.id   0ffea0ba59a7622a9a9487556a71e7bd
#
_cell.length_a   1.000
_cell.length_b   1.000
_cell.length_c   1.000
_cell.angle_alpha   90.00
_cell.angle_beta   90.00
_cell.angle_gamma   90.00
#
_symmetry.space_group_name_H-M   'P 1'
#
loop_
_entity.id
_entity.type
_entity.pdbx_description
1 polymer ?
#
loop_
_entity_poly.entity_id
_entity_poly.type
_entity_poly.pdbx_seq_one_letter_code
_entity_poly.pdbx_strand_id
1 'polypeptide(L)'
;MARSIPKTSMTFRERLTTMIDPERGAKMHRERVQEERRRFAGEMLDAVKTASASGYKYHGASQTKNSLIGWITGGGSAEDDIDKQGALLRIRSRDLYTGGGLGRGAPSTMVTNVVGWGIRPKPKIDYEMLGISEDAAMEWQTQALCVFNTWAKTKMCDATRQHTFWEMQELAFRSELVSGDVLALFGMKPNPRNQFQTTIRLIEADRLSTPESHGGESEAKNTDAGGRIVDGVEINKDGEIIRYHIATYHPLQEETPEEITWEPIDAFGKDTGLPNILHLMTAERPEQHRGVPFIAGMIEQIKQLDRYLDAELAASIVAAMLTVFITSDGTDDDGYDSINDSIAEEDKVTDDSLHVELGNGNVYELPPGKQLQKIGDSRAPTAFDAYTRQIITILGSGSEIPYEVLMHVYNSNYTAANAARLDFWRVVTRYRERFVQGFNQPIYEAVIAEAVALGILDAPVFFDDPVIRDAWCGCQWVGSSRGHVQPVQEANAAVTRMNAGITTGEQEAMEYGGTDYMDNIAQRGRELKAWEEATPQAPANGNTGGTE
;
A
#
# COMPACT_ATOMS: atom_id res chain seq x y z
N MET A 1 32.09 -10.54 -30.79
CA MET A 1 31.26 -9.72 -31.68
C MET A 1 30.24 -9.03 -30.78
N ALA A 2 30.22 -7.70 -30.78
CA ALA A 2 29.22 -6.95 -30.02
C ALA A 2 27.83 -7.24 -30.61
N ARG A 3 26.93 -7.80 -29.82
CA ARG A 3 25.57 -8.12 -30.23
C ARG A 3 24.78 -6.83 -30.28
N SER A 4 24.15 -6.55 -31.42
CA SER A 4 23.38 -5.31 -31.59
C SER A 4 22.07 -5.41 -30.83
N ILE A 5 21.85 -4.48 -29.90
CA ILE A 5 20.58 -4.28 -29.21
C ILE A 5 19.47 -4.05 -30.26
N PRO A 6 18.25 -4.60 -30.09
CA PRO A 6 17.13 -4.38 -31.00
C PRO A 6 16.89 -2.89 -31.27
N LYS A 7 16.85 -2.51 -32.53
CA LYS A 7 16.57 -1.10 -32.90
C LYS A 7 15.08 -0.82 -32.76
N THR A 8 14.71 -0.07 -31.74
CA THR A 8 13.32 0.33 -31.48
C THR A 8 12.84 1.54 -32.31
N SER A 9 13.76 2.28 -32.94
CA SER A 9 13.39 3.42 -33.78
C SER A 9 12.68 3.02 -35.08
N MET A 10 11.70 3.80 -35.50
CA MET A 10 10.96 3.58 -36.76
C MET A 10 11.90 3.61 -37.98
N THR A 11 11.77 2.62 -38.84
CA THR A 11 12.46 2.60 -40.14
C THR A 11 11.86 3.64 -41.09
N PHE A 12 12.63 4.04 -42.11
CA PHE A 12 12.15 4.99 -43.12
C PHE A 12 10.82 4.54 -43.77
N ARG A 13 10.68 3.23 -44.02
CA ARG A 13 9.45 2.66 -44.60
C ARG A 13 8.26 2.75 -43.65
N GLU A 14 8.46 2.51 -42.37
CA GLU A 14 7.42 2.66 -41.34
C GLU A 14 7.00 4.12 -41.19
N ARG A 15 7.96 5.06 -41.17
CA ARG A 15 7.67 6.51 -41.13
C ARG A 15 6.84 6.97 -42.33
N LEU A 16 7.19 6.49 -43.52
CA LEU A 16 6.46 6.84 -44.74
C LEU A 16 5.02 6.25 -44.71
N THR A 17 4.88 5.00 -44.22
CA THR A 17 3.57 4.37 -44.07
C THR A 17 2.73 5.09 -43.01
N THR A 18 3.33 5.52 -41.90
CA THR A 18 2.65 6.26 -40.81
C THR A 18 2.16 7.63 -41.31
N MET A 19 2.87 8.26 -42.24
CA MET A 19 2.42 9.53 -42.86
C MET A 19 1.20 9.35 -43.76
N ILE A 20 1.01 8.17 -44.39
CA ILE A 20 -0.09 7.88 -45.30
C ILE A 20 -1.25 7.24 -44.57
N ASP A 21 -0.96 6.33 -43.65
CA ASP A 21 -1.93 5.56 -42.86
C ASP A 21 -1.31 5.31 -41.46
N PRO A 22 -1.69 6.14 -40.45
CA PRO A 22 -1.12 6.08 -39.11
C PRO A 22 -1.33 4.72 -38.40
N GLU A 23 -2.49 4.12 -38.55
CA GLU A 23 -2.80 2.82 -37.89
C GLU A 23 -1.98 1.69 -38.47
N ARG A 24 -1.86 1.64 -39.80
CA ARG A 24 -1.08 0.64 -40.50
C ARG A 24 0.41 0.79 -40.25
N GLY A 25 0.92 2.04 -40.17
CA GLY A 25 2.31 2.31 -39.85
C GLY A 25 2.67 1.90 -38.40
N ALA A 26 1.81 2.23 -37.44
CA ALA A 26 1.99 1.84 -36.05
C ALA A 26 1.90 0.32 -35.84
N LYS A 27 1.04 -0.36 -36.62
CA LYS A 27 0.93 -1.83 -36.58
C LYS A 27 2.21 -2.49 -37.11
N MET A 28 2.72 -2.05 -38.25
CA MET A 28 3.96 -2.55 -38.86
C MET A 28 5.16 -2.34 -37.93
N HIS A 29 5.24 -1.19 -37.28
CA HIS A 29 6.30 -0.88 -36.32
C HIS A 29 6.23 -1.82 -35.11
N ARG A 30 5.05 -2.00 -34.51
CA ARG A 30 4.86 -2.93 -33.38
C ARG A 30 5.22 -4.37 -33.74
N GLU A 31 4.76 -4.87 -34.86
CA GLU A 31 5.07 -6.22 -35.33
C GLU A 31 6.57 -6.43 -35.53
N ARG A 32 7.27 -5.48 -36.18
CA ARG A 32 8.72 -5.54 -36.36
C ARG A 32 9.48 -5.53 -35.03
N VAL A 33 9.13 -4.62 -34.14
CA VAL A 33 9.78 -4.51 -32.82
C VAL A 33 9.56 -5.80 -32.01
N GLN A 34 8.36 -6.39 -32.09
CA GLN A 34 8.09 -7.68 -31.45
C GLN A 34 8.90 -8.82 -32.07
N GLU A 35 9.05 -8.82 -33.39
CA GLU A 35 9.82 -9.84 -34.09
C GLU A 35 11.31 -9.71 -33.79
N GLU A 36 11.87 -8.50 -33.76
CA GLU A 36 13.25 -8.25 -33.36
C GLU A 36 13.51 -8.64 -31.90
N ARG A 37 12.57 -8.34 -31.01
CA ARG A 37 12.65 -8.78 -29.62
C ARG A 37 12.61 -10.31 -29.48
N ARG A 38 11.73 -10.98 -30.22
CA ARG A 38 11.69 -12.47 -30.27
C ARG A 38 12.98 -13.05 -30.78
N ARG A 39 13.56 -12.47 -31.84
CA ARG A 39 14.82 -12.87 -32.40
C ARG A 39 15.97 -12.68 -31.41
N PHE A 40 16.06 -11.53 -30.79
CA PHE A 40 17.07 -11.25 -29.74
C PHE A 40 16.93 -12.18 -28.55
N ALA A 41 15.70 -12.42 -28.07
CA ALA A 41 15.44 -13.42 -27.04
C ALA A 41 15.89 -14.83 -27.47
N GLY A 42 15.63 -15.22 -28.73
CA GLY A 42 16.10 -16.49 -29.30
C GLY A 42 17.64 -16.59 -29.33
N GLU A 43 18.33 -15.52 -29.74
CA GLU A 43 19.80 -15.46 -29.77
C GLU A 43 20.40 -15.50 -28.35
N MET A 44 19.77 -14.82 -27.39
CA MET A 44 20.17 -14.93 -25.98
C MET A 44 19.96 -16.33 -25.42
N LEU A 45 18.87 -16.97 -25.79
CA LEU A 45 18.53 -18.34 -25.42
C LEU A 45 19.54 -19.35 -25.98
N ASP A 46 19.96 -19.19 -27.22
CA ASP A 46 20.99 -20.07 -27.85
C ASP A 46 22.38 -19.83 -27.24
N ALA A 47 22.67 -18.59 -26.82
CA ALA A 47 23.89 -18.28 -26.05
C ALA A 47 23.90 -18.98 -24.68
N VAL A 48 22.76 -19.00 -23.99
CA VAL A 48 22.58 -19.71 -22.71
C VAL A 48 22.70 -21.23 -22.90
N LYS A 49 22.16 -21.80 -24.00
CA LYS A 49 22.32 -23.21 -24.36
C LYS A 49 23.81 -23.59 -24.58
N THR A 50 24.56 -22.71 -25.25
CA THR A 50 26.00 -22.93 -25.50
C THR A 50 26.83 -22.78 -24.20
N ALA A 51 26.45 -21.88 -23.31
CA ALA A 51 27.09 -21.70 -21.99
C ALA A 51 26.76 -22.82 -21.00
N SER A 52 25.67 -23.57 -21.21
CA SER A 52 25.22 -24.62 -20.28
C SER A 52 25.88 -25.99 -20.53
N ALA A 53 26.92 -26.07 -21.35
CA ALA A 53 27.66 -27.32 -21.58
C ALA A 53 28.61 -27.72 -20.42
N SER A 54 28.82 -26.86 -19.42
CA SER A 54 29.65 -27.13 -18.26
C SER A 54 28.93 -26.87 -16.94
N GLY A 55 28.65 -27.89 -16.13
CA GLY A 55 28.34 -27.75 -14.73
C GLY A 55 26.86 -27.63 -14.35
N TYR A 56 26.58 -27.02 -13.25
CA TYR A 56 25.27 -26.91 -12.61
C TYR A 56 24.23 -26.16 -13.46
N LYS A 57 23.04 -26.78 -13.65
CA LYS A 57 21.92 -26.19 -14.39
C LYS A 57 20.82 -25.74 -13.44
N TYR A 58 20.46 -24.49 -13.53
CA TYR A 58 19.21 -24.02 -12.89
C TYR A 58 18.02 -24.62 -13.66
N HIS A 59 17.24 -25.43 -12.96
CA HIS A 59 16.07 -26.09 -13.56
C HIS A 59 15.00 -25.11 -14.05
N GLY A 60 14.89 -23.92 -13.44
CA GLY A 60 14.00 -22.85 -13.88
C GLY A 60 14.35 -22.23 -15.24
N ALA A 61 15.60 -22.36 -15.71
CA ALA A 61 16.04 -21.89 -17.02
C ALA A 61 15.92 -22.97 -18.12
N SER A 62 15.29 -24.10 -17.86
CA SER A 62 15.12 -25.19 -18.80
C SER A 62 14.02 -24.88 -19.82
N GLN A 63 14.35 -25.00 -21.09
CA GLN A 63 13.40 -24.85 -22.20
C GLN A 63 12.77 -26.17 -22.65
N THR A 64 13.28 -27.29 -22.13
CA THR A 64 12.86 -28.63 -22.53
C THR A 64 12.01 -29.35 -21.50
N LYS A 65 11.88 -28.82 -20.29
CA LYS A 65 11.00 -29.39 -19.28
C LYS A 65 9.53 -29.12 -19.62
N ASN A 66 8.71 -30.17 -19.60
CA ASN A 66 7.28 -30.10 -19.90
C ASN A 66 6.54 -29.03 -19.07
N SER A 67 6.95 -28.78 -17.82
CA SER A 67 6.36 -27.75 -16.95
C SER A 67 6.71 -26.31 -17.34
N LEU A 68 7.69 -26.10 -18.24
CA LEU A 68 8.18 -24.78 -18.66
C LEU A 68 8.05 -24.54 -20.15
N ILE A 69 7.61 -25.57 -20.92
CA ILE A 69 7.37 -25.44 -22.35
C ILE A 69 6.27 -24.43 -22.60
N GLY A 70 6.53 -23.46 -23.47
CA GLY A 70 5.58 -22.39 -23.80
C GLY A 70 5.61 -21.19 -22.85
N TRP A 71 6.35 -21.24 -21.74
CA TRP A 71 6.57 -20.08 -20.90
C TRP A 71 7.66 -19.19 -21.52
N ILE A 72 7.26 -18.32 -22.42
CA ILE A 72 8.12 -17.35 -23.08
C ILE A 72 7.88 -16.00 -22.43
N THR A 73 8.84 -15.53 -21.62
CA THR A 73 8.83 -14.19 -21.04
C THR A 73 9.84 -13.32 -21.79
N GLY A 74 9.41 -12.19 -22.31
CA GLY A 74 10.32 -11.16 -22.83
C GLY A 74 10.77 -10.30 -21.66
N GLY A 75 12.05 -10.40 -21.25
CA GLY A 75 12.60 -9.48 -20.25
C GLY A 75 12.68 -8.05 -20.81
N GLY A 76 12.20 -7.07 -20.06
CA GLY A 76 12.31 -5.63 -20.33
C GLY A 76 13.11 -4.89 -19.27
N SER A 77 13.32 -3.58 -19.47
CA SER A 77 13.79 -2.68 -18.42
C SER A 77 12.73 -2.53 -17.32
N ALA A 78 13.09 -1.96 -16.18
CA ALA A 78 12.10 -1.63 -15.14
C ALA A 78 11.00 -0.71 -15.70
N GLU A 79 11.37 0.24 -16.55
CA GLU A 79 10.45 1.12 -17.27
C GLU A 79 9.47 0.36 -18.16
N ASP A 80 9.95 -0.62 -18.95
CA ASP A 80 9.09 -1.39 -19.85
C ASP A 80 8.12 -2.31 -19.10
N ASP A 81 8.59 -2.92 -18.01
CA ASP A 81 7.84 -3.94 -17.29
C ASP A 81 6.93 -3.35 -16.20
N ILE A 82 7.29 -2.20 -15.63
CA ILE A 82 6.59 -1.59 -14.49
C ILE A 82 5.93 -0.26 -14.88
N ASP A 83 6.72 0.74 -15.30
CA ASP A 83 6.21 2.11 -15.44
C ASP A 83 5.10 2.20 -16.49
N LYS A 84 5.21 1.48 -17.61
CA LYS A 84 4.16 1.44 -18.65
C LYS A 84 2.84 0.82 -18.20
N GLN A 85 2.85 0.01 -17.16
CA GLN A 85 1.65 -0.61 -16.61
C GLN A 85 1.10 0.14 -15.41
N GLY A 86 1.86 1.09 -14.86
CA GLY A 86 1.59 1.78 -13.61
C GLY A 86 0.22 2.45 -13.57
N ALA A 87 -0.17 3.18 -14.60
CA ALA A 87 -1.46 3.86 -14.67
C ALA A 87 -2.65 2.88 -14.54
N LEU A 88 -2.63 1.77 -15.29
CA LEU A 88 -3.69 0.76 -15.23
C LEU A 88 -3.71 0.05 -13.88
N LEU A 89 -2.54 -0.24 -13.30
CA LEU A 89 -2.43 -0.85 -11.97
C LEU A 89 -2.99 0.07 -10.89
N ARG A 90 -2.73 1.37 -10.95
CA ARG A 90 -3.29 2.38 -10.03
C ARG A 90 -4.82 2.41 -10.09
N ILE A 91 -5.40 2.48 -11.29
CA ILE A 91 -6.85 2.49 -11.49
C ILE A 91 -7.49 1.23 -10.89
N ARG A 92 -6.96 0.06 -11.21
CA ARG A 92 -7.47 -1.23 -10.71
C ARG A 92 -7.31 -1.38 -9.21
N SER A 93 -6.20 -0.93 -8.66
CA SER A 93 -5.95 -0.96 -7.21
C SER A 93 -6.96 -0.07 -6.46
N ARG A 94 -7.25 1.12 -6.97
CA ARG A 94 -8.26 2.03 -6.41
C ARG A 94 -9.67 1.46 -6.52
N ASP A 95 -10.02 0.83 -7.63
CA ASP A 95 -11.29 0.14 -7.80
C ASP A 95 -11.50 -0.94 -6.72
N LEU A 96 -10.51 -1.81 -6.54
CA LEU A 96 -10.55 -2.83 -5.49
C LEU A 96 -10.56 -2.25 -4.08
N TYR A 97 -9.80 -1.16 -3.83
CA TYR A 97 -9.81 -0.49 -2.54
C TYR A 97 -11.17 0.14 -2.24
N THR A 98 -11.81 0.76 -3.23
CA THR A 98 -13.14 1.38 -3.09
C THR A 98 -14.24 0.32 -2.97
N GLY A 99 -14.13 -0.79 -3.72
CA GLY A 99 -15.05 -1.91 -3.65
C GLY A 99 -15.10 -2.65 -2.31
N GLY A 100 -14.10 -2.44 -1.44
CA GLY A 100 -14.05 -3.04 -0.11
C GLY A 100 -13.38 -4.42 -0.09
N GLY A 101 -13.83 -5.29 0.83
CA GLY A 101 -13.27 -6.64 0.98
C GLY A 101 -11.77 -6.64 1.26
N LEU A 102 -11.06 -7.60 0.68
CA LEU A 102 -9.61 -7.77 0.84
C LEU A 102 -8.80 -6.65 0.17
N GLY A 103 -9.31 -6.08 -0.92
CA GLY A 103 -8.67 -4.97 -1.62
C GLY A 103 -8.51 -3.73 -0.74
N ARG A 104 -9.45 -3.50 0.18
CA ARG A 104 -9.38 -2.45 1.20
C ARG A 104 -8.71 -2.93 2.48
N GLY A 105 -9.00 -4.16 2.91
CA GLY A 105 -8.56 -4.71 4.19
C GLY A 105 -7.04 -4.74 4.32
N ALA A 106 -6.33 -5.23 3.33
CA ALA A 106 -4.87 -5.35 3.37
C ALA A 106 -4.15 -3.98 3.49
N PRO A 107 -4.39 -2.97 2.62
CA PRO A 107 -3.79 -1.65 2.80
C PRO A 107 -4.19 -0.97 4.10
N SER A 108 -5.46 -1.08 4.54
CA SER A 108 -5.92 -0.48 5.80
C SER A 108 -5.24 -1.11 7.02
N THR A 109 -5.01 -2.42 7.01
CA THR A 109 -4.27 -3.12 8.06
C THR A 109 -2.83 -2.61 8.14
N MET A 110 -2.18 -2.39 6.99
CA MET A 110 -0.84 -1.79 6.95
C MET A 110 -0.84 -0.37 7.51
N VAL A 111 -1.76 0.50 7.07
CA VAL A 111 -1.87 1.88 7.58
C VAL A 111 -2.05 1.91 9.09
N THR A 112 -2.96 1.09 9.62
CA THR A 112 -3.25 1.03 11.07
C THR A 112 -2.04 0.60 11.89
N ASN A 113 -1.24 -0.36 11.39
CA ASN A 113 -0.10 -0.88 12.15
C ASN A 113 1.18 -0.06 11.93
N VAL A 114 1.41 0.51 10.74
CA VAL A 114 2.61 1.29 10.44
C VAL A 114 2.50 2.70 10.99
N VAL A 115 1.45 3.42 10.65
CA VAL A 115 1.22 4.82 11.04
C VAL A 115 0.36 4.91 12.30
N GLY A 116 -0.75 4.19 12.32
CA GLY A 116 -1.72 4.23 13.43
C GLY A 116 -2.26 5.64 13.67
N TRP A 117 -2.12 6.13 14.87
CA TRP A 117 -2.52 7.48 15.31
C TRP A 117 -1.47 8.57 15.04
N GLY A 118 -0.47 8.26 14.25
CA GLY A 118 0.65 9.12 13.88
C GLY A 118 1.96 8.74 14.57
N ILE A 119 3.04 8.81 13.79
CA ILE A 119 4.40 8.54 14.24
C ILE A 119 4.98 9.85 14.80
N ARG A 120 5.34 9.84 16.09
CA ARG A 120 5.72 11.03 16.85
C ARG A 120 7.24 11.22 16.86
N PRO A 121 7.75 12.45 16.70
CA PRO A 121 9.18 12.70 16.83
C PRO A 121 9.60 12.66 18.30
N LYS A 122 10.78 12.15 18.53
CA LYS A 122 11.55 12.29 19.75
C LYS A 122 12.92 12.85 19.38
N PRO A 123 13.13 14.17 19.47
CA PRO A 123 14.41 14.77 19.14
C PRO A 123 15.53 14.09 19.91
N LYS A 124 16.61 13.73 19.23
CA LYS A 124 17.79 13.11 19.80
C LYS A 124 19.03 13.59 19.03
N ILE A 125 19.53 14.72 19.47
CA ILE A 125 20.69 15.37 18.83
C ILE A 125 21.98 14.70 19.24
N ASP A 126 23.00 14.79 18.40
CA ASP A 126 24.34 14.30 18.69
C ASP A 126 25.13 15.38 19.48
N TYR A 127 24.93 15.42 20.78
CA TYR A 127 25.54 16.41 21.66
C TYR A 127 27.07 16.31 21.74
N GLU A 128 27.62 15.12 21.50
CA GLU A 128 29.08 14.92 21.47
C GLU A 128 29.69 15.61 20.26
N MET A 129 29.09 15.44 19.08
CA MET A 129 29.49 16.12 17.84
C MET A 129 29.31 17.63 17.94
N LEU A 130 28.23 18.08 18.58
CA LEU A 130 27.91 19.50 18.77
C LEU A 130 28.78 20.15 19.85
N GLY A 131 29.48 19.39 20.69
CA GLY A 131 30.33 19.88 21.77
C GLY A 131 29.56 20.57 22.91
N ILE A 132 28.29 20.19 23.12
CA ILE A 132 27.44 20.73 24.19
C ILE A 132 27.24 19.69 25.30
N SER A 133 26.82 20.14 26.48
CA SER A 133 26.51 19.21 27.59
C SER A 133 25.22 18.44 27.34
N GLU A 134 25.09 17.27 27.95
CA GLU A 134 23.89 16.45 27.89
C GLU A 134 22.64 17.21 28.41
N ASP A 135 22.80 17.98 29.50
CA ASP A 135 21.72 18.80 30.05
C ASP A 135 21.24 19.87 29.06
N ALA A 136 22.17 20.55 28.38
CA ALA A 136 21.82 21.54 27.35
C ALA A 136 21.16 20.86 26.13
N ALA A 137 21.59 19.66 25.77
CA ALA A 137 20.95 18.88 24.73
C ALA A 137 19.52 18.49 25.09
N MET A 138 19.26 18.05 26.30
CA MET A 138 17.92 17.71 26.78
C MET A 138 16.98 18.93 26.77
N GLU A 139 17.47 20.10 27.19
CA GLU A 139 16.70 21.35 27.17
C GLU A 139 16.33 21.72 25.70
N TRP A 140 17.31 21.69 24.80
CA TRP A 140 17.11 21.99 23.40
C TRP A 140 16.13 21.00 22.74
N GLN A 141 16.26 19.70 23.01
CA GLN A 141 15.36 18.66 22.48
C GLN A 141 13.91 18.89 22.92
N THR A 142 13.72 19.31 24.18
CA THR A 142 12.37 19.65 24.71
C THR A 142 11.79 20.86 23.98
N GLN A 143 12.61 21.88 23.71
CA GLN A 143 12.20 23.06 22.96
C GLN A 143 11.87 22.69 21.50
N ALA A 144 12.70 21.91 20.83
CA ALA A 144 12.50 21.42 19.47
C ALA A 144 11.19 20.61 19.34
N LEU A 145 10.91 19.75 20.31
CA LEU A 145 9.66 18.99 20.37
C LEU A 145 8.44 19.92 20.49
N CYS A 146 8.49 20.94 21.36
CA CYS A 146 7.44 21.94 21.50
C CYS A 146 7.21 22.71 20.20
N VAL A 147 8.27 23.14 19.55
CA VAL A 147 8.27 23.85 18.28
C VAL A 147 7.60 23.01 17.20
N PHE A 148 8.07 21.80 16.98
CA PHE A 148 7.51 20.90 15.99
C PHE A 148 6.03 20.58 16.25
N ASN A 149 5.66 20.29 17.50
CA ASN A 149 4.27 20.05 17.88
C ASN A 149 3.36 21.27 17.64
N THR A 150 3.87 22.49 17.80
CA THR A 150 3.12 23.72 17.53
C THR A 150 2.77 23.84 16.04
N TRP A 151 3.68 23.46 15.17
CA TRP A 151 3.45 23.39 13.74
C TRP A 151 2.54 22.20 13.36
N ALA A 152 2.84 21.00 13.84
CA ALA A 152 2.23 19.73 13.44
C ALA A 152 0.76 19.57 13.85
N LYS A 153 0.35 20.15 14.99
CA LYS A 153 -1.01 20.03 15.53
C LYS A 153 -2.03 20.92 14.82
N THR A 154 -1.59 21.87 14.02
CA THR A 154 -2.49 22.80 13.34
C THR A 154 -2.65 22.38 11.87
N LYS A 155 -3.84 22.62 11.30
CA LYS A 155 -4.06 22.41 9.85
C LYS A 155 -3.29 23.41 8.99
N MET A 156 -2.54 24.32 9.61
CA MET A 156 -1.71 25.29 8.89
C MET A 156 -0.46 24.65 8.27
N CYS A 157 -0.05 23.48 8.75
CA CYS A 157 1.02 22.68 8.16
C CYS A 157 0.65 22.11 6.78
N ASP A 158 -0.65 21.92 6.52
CA ASP A 158 -1.16 21.48 5.21
C ASP A 158 -1.42 22.69 4.30
N ALA A 159 -0.87 22.67 3.11
CA ALA A 159 -1.09 23.70 2.08
C ALA A 159 -2.56 23.84 1.68
N THR A 160 -3.36 22.76 1.82
CA THR A 160 -4.81 22.73 1.57
C THR A 160 -5.64 23.10 2.79
N ARG A 161 -5.02 23.20 3.97
CA ARG A 161 -5.67 23.54 5.24
C ARG A 161 -6.71 22.53 5.73
N GLN A 162 -6.60 21.26 5.31
CA GLN A 162 -7.57 20.22 5.63
C GLN A 162 -7.09 19.30 6.76
N HIS A 163 -5.78 19.02 6.82
CA HIS A 163 -5.21 17.99 7.68
C HIS A 163 -4.18 18.54 8.66
N THR A 164 -4.06 17.91 9.80
CA THR A 164 -2.89 18.00 10.68
C THR A 164 -1.75 17.14 10.11
N PHE A 165 -0.54 17.33 10.61
CA PHE A 165 0.60 16.53 10.15
C PHE A 165 0.37 15.02 10.38
N TRP A 166 -0.28 14.65 11.48
CA TRP A 166 -0.58 13.25 11.79
C TRP A 166 -1.58 12.62 10.81
N GLU A 167 -2.59 13.37 10.41
CA GLU A 167 -3.54 12.95 9.37
C GLU A 167 -2.89 12.90 7.99
N MET A 168 -1.92 13.78 7.70
CA MET A 168 -1.14 13.74 6.45
C MET A 168 -0.24 12.51 6.37
N GLN A 169 0.36 12.06 7.48
CA GLN A 169 1.11 10.80 7.51
C GLN A 169 0.24 9.61 7.09
N GLU A 170 -0.97 9.53 7.65
CA GLU A 170 -1.92 8.47 7.32
C GLU A 170 -2.32 8.53 5.84
N LEU A 171 -2.65 9.72 5.34
CA LEU A 171 -3.06 9.94 3.96
C LEU A 171 -1.92 9.64 2.98
N ALA A 172 -0.69 10.09 3.27
CA ALA A 172 0.47 9.86 2.42
C ALA A 172 0.79 8.35 2.34
N PHE A 173 0.86 7.66 3.46
CA PHE A 173 1.16 6.23 3.47
C PHE A 173 0.04 5.40 2.80
N ARG A 174 -1.23 5.76 3.03
CA ARG A 174 -2.37 5.15 2.34
C ARG A 174 -2.29 5.35 0.82
N SER A 175 -1.98 6.57 0.37
CA SER A 175 -1.86 6.90 -1.05
C SER A 175 -0.73 6.11 -1.71
N GLU A 176 0.41 5.99 -1.04
CA GLU A 176 1.52 5.13 -1.49
C GLU A 176 1.09 3.67 -1.66
N LEU A 177 0.41 3.08 -0.66
CA LEU A 177 -0.03 1.70 -0.72
C LEU A 177 -1.08 1.45 -1.82
N VAL A 178 -2.02 2.38 -1.99
CA VAL A 178 -3.15 2.21 -2.92
C VAL A 178 -2.76 2.59 -4.35
N SER A 179 -1.95 3.64 -4.52
CA SER A 179 -1.58 4.16 -5.84
C SER A 179 -0.17 3.79 -6.28
N GLY A 180 0.66 3.24 -5.38
CA GLY A 180 2.05 2.91 -5.64
C GLY A 180 3.02 4.01 -5.25
N ASP A 181 2.63 5.27 -5.46
CA ASP A 181 3.41 6.43 -5.07
C ASP A 181 2.54 7.62 -4.63
N VAL A 182 3.17 8.58 -3.97
CA VAL A 182 2.58 9.87 -3.60
C VAL A 182 3.70 10.90 -3.50
N LEU A 183 3.39 12.15 -3.83
CA LEU A 183 4.33 13.25 -3.75
C LEU A 183 3.97 14.19 -2.60
N ALA A 184 4.99 14.70 -1.91
CA ALA A 184 4.82 15.76 -0.92
C ALA A 184 5.68 16.96 -1.31
N LEU A 185 5.03 18.04 -1.70
CA LEU A 185 5.68 19.28 -2.13
C LEU A 185 5.82 20.23 -0.95
N PHE A 186 7.02 20.71 -0.72
CA PHE A 186 7.28 21.80 0.22
C PHE A 186 6.81 23.14 -0.34
N GLY A 187 6.17 23.93 0.51
CA GLY A 187 5.73 25.27 0.18
C GLY A 187 5.80 26.21 1.37
N MET A 188 5.75 27.51 1.12
CA MET A 188 5.71 28.53 2.16
C MET A 188 4.43 29.34 2.03
N LYS A 189 3.65 29.40 3.09
CA LYS A 189 2.43 30.20 3.16
C LYS A 189 2.35 30.97 4.48
N PRO A 190 2.03 32.27 4.48
CA PRO A 190 1.83 33.02 5.71
C PRO A 190 0.80 32.35 6.62
N ASN A 191 1.15 32.23 7.89
CA ASN A 191 0.31 31.60 8.91
C ASN A 191 -0.08 32.66 9.96
N PRO A 192 -1.37 33.01 10.08
CA PRO A 192 -1.82 34.00 11.06
C PRO A 192 -1.82 33.48 12.49
N ARG A 193 -1.63 32.19 12.73
CA ARG A 193 -1.71 31.55 14.06
C ARG A 193 -0.36 31.35 14.73
N ASN A 194 0.71 31.22 13.93
CA ASN A 194 2.08 31.07 14.41
C ASN A 194 3.07 31.65 13.39
N GLN A 195 4.35 31.62 13.72
CA GLN A 195 5.40 32.21 12.87
C GLN A 195 5.82 31.29 11.70
N PHE A 196 5.43 30.01 11.72
CA PHE A 196 5.83 29.03 10.72
C PHE A 196 5.06 29.23 9.42
N GLN A 197 5.80 29.25 8.32
CA GLN A 197 5.27 29.36 6.96
C GLN A 197 5.39 28.06 6.17
N THR A 198 6.24 27.13 6.63
CA THR A 198 6.42 25.83 5.99
C THR A 198 5.09 25.08 5.93
N THR A 199 4.71 24.68 4.72
CA THR A 199 3.51 23.89 4.46
C THR A 199 3.87 22.71 3.56
N ILE A 200 3.13 21.62 3.70
CA ILE A 200 3.27 20.43 2.87
C ILE A 200 1.99 20.29 2.03
N ARG A 201 2.16 20.00 0.73
CA ARG A 201 1.05 19.68 -0.16
C ARG A 201 1.22 18.25 -0.66
N LEU A 202 0.30 17.37 -0.28
CA LEU A 202 0.23 16.03 -0.86
C LEU A 202 -0.36 16.10 -2.27
N ILE A 203 0.25 15.39 -3.18
CA ILE A 203 -0.13 15.36 -4.60
C ILE A 203 -0.30 13.90 -5.02
N GLU A 204 -1.40 13.64 -5.69
CA GLU A 204 -1.77 12.31 -6.16
C GLU A 204 -0.85 11.81 -7.27
N ALA A 205 -0.55 10.51 -7.28
CA ALA A 205 0.34 9.83 -8.22
C ALA A 205 0.06 10.14 -9.70
N ASP A 206 -1.22 10.25 -10.09
CA ASP A 206 -1.61 10.47 -11.49
C ASP A 206 -1.29 11.87 -11.99
N ARG A 207 -1.12 12.84 -11.09
CA ARG A 207 -0.68 14.19 -11.44
C ARG A 207 0.80 14.26 -11.80
N LEU A 208 1.60 13.28 -11.37
CA LEU A 208 2.95 13.09 -11.86
C LEU A 208 2.86 12.35 -13.19
N SER A 209 2.95 13.06 -14.29
CA SER A 209 2.77 12.52 -15.63
C SER A 209 3.61 13.28 -16.65
N THR A 210 3.96 12.61 -17.75
CA THR A 210 4.73 13.25 -18.83
C THR A 210 3.90 14.35 -19.49
N PRO A 211 4.46 15.56 -19.72
CA PRO A 211 3.75 16.65 -20.41
C PRO A 211 3.14 16.20 -21.74
N GLU A 212 1.92 16.61 -22.00
CA GLU A 212 1.12 16.27 -23.19
C GLU A 212 0.68 14.79 -23.28
N SER A 213 0.95 13.95 -22.26
CA SER A 213 0.38 12.63 -22.21
C SER A 213 -1.10 12.69 -21.80
N HIS A 214 -1.96 12.11 -22.62
CA HIS A 214 -3.41 12.03 -22.33
C HIS A 214 -3.68 10.74 -21.54
N GLY A 215 -3.67 10.88 -20.24
CA GLY A 215 -4.10 9.92 -19.23
C GLY A 215 -4.02 8.43 -19.58
N GLY A 216 -2.98 7.74 -19.14
CA GLY A 216 -2.90 6.28 -19.16
C GLY A 216 -1.82 5.66 -20.03
N GLU A 217 -1.07 6.42 -20.80
CA GLU A 217 0.11 5.95 -21.52
C GLU A 217 1.37 6.59 -20.95
N SER A 218 2.26 5.77 -20.40
CA SER A 218 3.60 6.19 -20.02
C SER A 218 4.43 6.40 -21.28
N GLU A 219 4.51 7.65 -21.76
CA GLU A 219 5.38 8.01 -22.86
C GLU A 219 6.69 8.58 -22.33
N ALA A 220 7.80 7.98 -22.71
CA ALA A 220 9.12 8.55 -22.47
C ALA A 220 9.41 9.65 -23.51
N LYS A 221 9.66 10.88 -23.05
CA LYS A 221 10.00 12.04 -23.89
C LYS A 221 11.47 12.39 -23.67
N ASN A 222 12.24 12.54 -24.74
CA ASN A 222 13.62 13.03 -24.64
C ASN A 222 13.63 14.54 -24.42
N THR A 223 14.50 15.01 -23.54
CA THR A 223 14.71 16.45 -23.29
C THR A 223 15.84 17.01 -24.13
N ASP A 224 15.81 18.31 -24.43
CA ASP A 224 16.85 19.00 -25.20
C ASP A 224 18.23 18.93 -24.50
N ALA A 225 18.26 18.78 -23.18
CA ALA A 225 19.47 18.62 -22.38
C ALA A 225 20.09 17.22 -22.43
N GLY A 226 19.49 16.30 -23.20
CA GLY A 226 19.97 14.93 -23.37
C GLY A 226 19.59 13.98 -22.24
N GLY A 227 18.67 14.40 -21.34
CA GLY A 227 17.95 13.57 -20.41
C GLY A 227 16.64 13.04 -21.01
N ARG A 228 15.81 12.38 -20.20
CA ARG A 228 14.48 11.93 -20.62
C ARG A 228 13.47 12.05 -19.48
N ILE A 229 12.21 12.21 -19.83
CA ILE A 229 11.08 12.19 -18.90
C ILE A 229 10.41 10.83 -19.01
N VAL A 230 10.28 10.14 -17.89
CA VAL A 230 9.61 8.82 -17.77
C VAL A 230 8.46 8.97 -16.80
N ASP A 231 7.23 8.86 -17.28
CA ASP A 231 5.99 9.01 -16.49
C ASP A 231 6.03 10.20 -15.50
N GLY A 232 6.49 11.37 -16.01
CA GLY A 232 6.59 12.62 -15.26
C GLY A 232 7.89 12.83 -14.47
N VAL A 233 8.75 11.84 -14.37
CA VAL A 233 10.08 11.96 -13.72
C VAL A 233 11.13 12.24 -14.77
N GLU A 234 11.79 13.40 -14.67
CA GLU A 234 12.90 13.77 -15.55
C GLU A 234 14.22 13.31 -14.96
N ILE A 235 14.96 12.52 -15.74
CA ILE A 235 16.25 11.95 -15.37
C ILE A 235 17.35 12.41 -16.32
N ASN A 236 18.57 12.52 -15.81
CA ASN A 236 19.75 12.79 -16.61
C ASN A 236 20.30 11.49 -17.26
N LYS A 237 21.43 11.59 -17.95
CA LYS A 237 22.11 10.45 -18.60
C LYS A 237 22.63 9.41 -17.62
N ASP A 238 22.85 9.78 -16.38
CA ASP A 238 23.39 8.94 -15.32
C ASP A 238 22.27 8.28 -14.50
N GLY A 239 20.97 8.57 -14.83
CA GLY A 239 19.80 8.07 -14.13
C GLY A 239 19.41 8.86 -12.88
N GLU A 240 20.05 10.01 -12.64
CA GLU A 240 19.71 10.89 -11.53
C GLU A 240 18.42 11.66 -11.82
N ILE A 241 17.54 11.73 -10.83
CA ILE A 241 16.29 12.50 -10.92
C ILE A 241 16.61 13.99 -10.79
N ILE A 242 16.29 14.73 -11.84
CA ILE A 242 16.52 16.18 -11.89
C ILE A 242 15.25 16.93 -11.50
N ARG A 243 14.08 16.46 -12.02
CA ARG A 243 12.85 17.24 -11.99
C ARG A 243 11.62 16.37 -12.00
N TYR A 244 10.53 16.87 -11.43
CA TYR A 244 9.22 16.25 -11.48
C TYR A 244 8.26 17.15 -12.27
N HIS A 245 7.51 16.56 -13.22
CA HIS A 245 6.50 17.25 -14.00
C HIS A 245 5.12 16.99 -13.43
N ILE A 246 4.52 17.99 -12.80
CA ILE A 246 3.26 17.86 -12.07
C ILE A 246 2.15 18.57 -12.84
N ALA A 247 1.13 17.83 -13.26
CA ALA A 247 -0.06 18.38 -13.88
C ALA A 247 -0.84 19.29 -12.91
N THR A 248 -1.34 20.42 -13.39
CA THR A 248 -2.14 21.37 -12.60
C THR A 248 -3.42 20.74 -12.08
N TYR A 249 -4.06 19.88 -12.87
CA TYR A 249 -5.24 19.10 -12.52
C TYR A 249 -4.98 17.62 -12.75
N HIS A 250 -5.87 16.77 -12.24
CA HIS A 250 -5.80 15.34 -12.52
C HIS A 250 -6.00 15.08 -14.02
N PRO A 251 -5.11 14.34 -14.71
CA PRO A 251 -5.17 14.18 -16.18
C PRO A 251 -6.48 13.58 -16.71
N LEU A 252 -7.20 12.80 -15.88
CA LEU A 252 -8.49 12.19 -16.24
C LEU A 252 -9.69 12.96 -15.67
N GLN A 253 -9.52 14.20 -15.20
CA GLN A 253 -10.63 15.03 -14.74
C GLN A 253 -11.42 15.55 -15.94
N GLU A 254 -12.73 15.25 -15.99
CA GLU A 254 -13.60 15.60 -17.13
C GLU A 254 -13.82 17.10 -17.27
N GLU A 255 -13.97 17.81 -16.14
CA GLU A 255 -14.18 19.26 -16.10
C GLU A 255 -13.03 19.92 -15.34
N THR A 256 -12.21 20.67 -16.03
CA THR A 256 -11.16 21.52 -15.44
C THR A 256 -11.46 23.00 -15.69
N PRO A 257 -11.18 23.89 -14.73
CA PRO A 257 -11.39 25.33 -14.89
C PRO A 257 -10.51 25.93 -16.01
N GLU A 258 -9.35 25.34 -16.25
CA GLU A 258 -8.35 25.78 -17.22
C GLU A 258 -7.75 24.57 -17.94
N GLU A 259 -7.01 24.81 -19.01
CA GLU A 259 -6.25 23.78 -19.71
C GLU A 259 -5.22 23.14 -18.77
N ILE A 260 -5.05 21.82 -18.87
CA ILE A 260 -4.09 21.06 -18.08
C ILE A 260 -2.69 21.43 -18.57
N THR A 261 -1.90 21.98 -17.66
CA THR A 261 -0.48 22.31 -17.88
C THR A 261 0.38 21.55 -16.89
N TRP A 262 1.65 21.36 -17.21
CA TRP A 262 2.61 20.69 -16.34
C TRP A 262 3.62 21.68 -15.80
N GLU A 263 3.74 21.72 -14.49
CA GLU A 263 4.73 22.51 -13.78
C GLU A 263 5.97 21.65 -13.51
N PRO A 264 7.13 22.01 -14.06
CA PRO A 264 8.38 21.32 -13.76
C PRO A 264 8.94 21.81 -12.43
N ILE A 265 9.10 20.92 -11.46
CA ILE A 265 9.67 21.22 -10.14
C ILE A 265 11.01 20.52 -10.01
N ASP A 266 12.09 21.29 -9.77
CA ASP A 266 13.42 20.73 -9.52
C ASP A 266 13.37 19.81 -8.29
N ALA A 267 13.94 18.61 -8.39
CA ALA A 267 13.91 17.62 -7.30
C ALA A 267 14.60 18.14 -6.04
N PHE A 268 15.72 18.85 -6.23
CA PHE A 268 16.52 19.41 -5.15
C PHE A 268 16.79 20.90 -5.37
N GLY A 269 16.92 21.64 -4.29
CA GLY A 269 17.34 23.04 -4.32
C GLY A 269 18.78 23.15 -4.80
N LYS A 270 19.03 24.06 -5.76
CA LYS A 270 20.36 24.23 -6.39
C LYS A 270 21.45 24.67 -5.41
N ASP A 271 21.07 25.52 -4.45
CA ASP A 271 22.00 26.09 -3.47
C ASP A 271 22.05 25.28 -2.18
N THR A 272 20.94 24.67 -1.81
CA THR A 272 20.79 23.96 -0.53
C THR A 272 21.02 22.47 -0.63
N GLY A 273 20.83 21.86 -1.80
CA GLY A 273 20.81 20.42 -1.99
C GLY A 273 19.65 19.70 -1.28
N LEU A 274 18.75 20.44 -0.63
CA LEU A 274 17.59 19.88 0.07
C LEU A 274 16.48 19.53 -0.92
N PRO A 275 15.67 18.50 -0.64
CA PRO A 275 14.56 18.14 -1.51
C PRO A 275 13.49 19.23 -1.52
N ASN A 276 13.04 19.63 -2.72
CA ASN A 276 11.87 20.48 -2.89
C ASN A 276 10.57 19.67 -2.88
N ILE A 277 10.69 18.39 -3.18
CA ILE A 277 9.58 17.45 -3.26
C ILE A 277 10.05 16.08 -2.74
N LEU A 278 9.22 15.44 -1.96
CA LEU A 278 9.43 14.07 -1.50
C LEU A 278 8.59 13.15 -2.38
N HIS A 279 9.23 12.18 -3.01
CA HIS A 279 8.58 11.12 -3.78
C HIS A 279 8.60 9.82 -2.98
N LEU A 280 7.46 9.49 -2.39
CA LEU A 280 7.29 8.26 -1.61
C LEU A 280 6.86 7.14 -2.54
N MET A 281 7.72 6.15 -2.68
CA MET A 281 7.47 4.95 -3.47
C MET A 281 8.30 3.77 -2.96
N THR A 282 7.90 2.57 -3.30
CA THR A 282 8.72 1.37 -3.11
C THR A 282 9.27 0.91 -4.45
N ALA A 283 10.59 0.94 -4.61
CA ALA A 283 11.23 0.38 -5.79
C ALA A 283 11.42 -1.13 -5.61
N GLU A 284 10.93 -1.92 -6.57
CA GLU A 284 11.12 -3.38 -6.63
C GLU A 284 12.34 -3.75 -7.49
N ARG A 285 12.73 -2.83 -8.39
CA ARG A 285 13.87 -3.01 -9.29
C ARG A 285 14.74 -1.74 -9.33
N PRO A 286 16.07 -1.87 -9.49
CA PRO A 286 16.92 -0.73 -9.83
C PRO A 286 16.42 -0.02 -11.10
N GLU A 287 16.62 1.28 -11.18
CA GLU A 287 16.18 2.12 -12.33
C GLU A 287 14.65 2.22 -12.49
N GLN A 288 13.89 1.88 -11.47
CA GLN A 288 12.45 2.12 -11.41
C GLN A 288 12.20 3.54 -10.90
N HIS A 289 11.35 4.29 -11.61
CA HIS A 289 11.08 5.70 -11.32
C HIS A 289 9.67 5.95 -10.78
N ARG A 290 8.78 4.96 -10.87
CA ARG A 290 7.41 5.04 -10.36
C ARG A 290 7.10 3.85 -9.45
N GLY A 291 6.29 4.09 -8.44
CA GLY A 291 5.87 3.06 -7.50
C GLY A 291 4.80 2.12 -8.06
N VAL A 292 4.71 0.93 -7.46
CA VAL A 292 3.70 -0.09 -7.76
C VAL A 292 2.73 -0.19 -6.58
N PRO A 293 1.40 -0.20 -6.81
CA PRO A 293 0.42 -0.41 -5.74
C PRO A 293 0.70 -1.69 -4.94
N PHE A 294 0.55 -1.61 -3.63
CA PHE A 294 0.81 -2.72 -2.71
C PHE A 294 0.10 -4.03 -3.10
N ILE A 295 -1.13 -3.92 -3.63
CA ILE A 295 -1.91 -5.09 -4.04
C ILE A 295 -1.71 -5.47 -5.53
N ALA A 296 -0.79 -4.83 -6.26
CA ALA A 296 -0.66 -5.01 -7.70
C ALA A 296 -0.49 -6.49 -8.11
N GLY A 297 0.38 -7.23 -7.44
CA GLY A 297 0.60 -8.66 -7.69
C GLY A 297 -0.58 -9.56 -7.32
N MET A 298 -1.59 -9.03 -6.64
CA MET A 298 -2.75 -9.78 -6.12
C MET A 298 -4.08 -9.36 -6.76
N ILE A 299 -4.07 -8.34 -7.64
CA ILE A 299 -5.28 -7.78 -8.26
C ILE A 299 -6.14 -8.87 -8.91
N GLU A 300 -5.51 -9.76 -9.68
CA GLU A 300 -6.22 -10.83 -10.39
C GLU A 300 -6.86 -11.82 -9.40
N GLN A 301 -6.11 -12.25 -8.39
CA GLN A 301 -6.60 -13.21 -7.40
C GLN A 301 -7.73 -12.63 -6.54
N ILE A 302 -7.63 -11.37 -6.14
CA ILE A 302 -8.69 -10.68 -5.39
C ILE A 302 -9.95 -10.60 -6.27
N LYS A 303 -9.83 -10.21 -7.55
CA LYS A 303 -10.97 -10.13 -8.46
C LYS A 303 -11.60 -11.49 -8.75
N GLN A 304 -10.79 -12.55 -8.84
CA GLN A 304 -11.30 -13.92 -8.99
C GLN A 304 -12.03 -14.39 -7.73
N LEU A 305 -11.53 -14.05 -6.55
CA LEU A 305 -12.18 -14.36 -5.29
C LEU A 305 -13.54 -13.65 -5.18
N ASP A 306 -13.61 -12.36 -5.50
CA ASP A 306 -14.88 -11.60 -5.52
C ASP A 306 -15.91 -12.28 -6.44
N ARG A 307 -15.50 -12.63 -7.66
CA ARG A 307 -16.38 -13.34 -8.61
C ARG A 307 -16.82 -14.72 -8.11
N TYR A 308 -15.94 -15.42 -7.39
CA TYR A 308 -16.29 -16.71 -6.79
C TYR A 308 -17.30 -16.54 -5.66
N LEU A 309 -17.12 -15.54 -4.80
CA LEU A 309 -18.06 -15.21 -3.72
C LEU A 309 -19.45 -14.83 -4.28
N ASP A 310 -19.50 -14.00 -5.33
CA ASP A 310 -20.73 -13.62 -6.00
C ASP A 310 -21.45 -14.83 -6.63
N ALA A 311 -20.69 -15.71 -7.29
CA ALA A 311 -21.22 -16.92 -7.89
C ALA A 311 -21.75 -17.91 -6.84
N GLU A 312 -21.08 -18.05 -5.72
CA GLU A 312 -21.50 -18.94 -4.62
C GLU A 312 -22.73 -18.38 -3.89
N LEU A 313 -22.79 -17.05 -3.71
CA LEU A 313 -23.97 -16.38 -3.18
C LEU A 313 -25.17 -16.59 -4.11
N ALA A 314 -25.00 -16.37 -5.42
CA ALA A 314 -26.04 -16.61 -6.41
C ALA A 314 -26.50 -18.07 -6.42
N ALA A 315 -25.56 -19.02 -6.38
CA ALA A 315 -25.88 -20.45 -6.28
C ALA A 315 -26.65 -20.79 -5.00
N SER A 316 -26.29 -20.19 -3.87
CA SER A 316 -26.97 -20.38 -2.59
C SER A 316 -28.39 -19.80 -2.61
N ILE A 317 -28.59 -18.63 -3.24
CA ILE A 317 -29.91 -18.03 -3.42
C ILE A 317 -30.79 -18.93 -4.31
N VAL A 318 -30.25 -19.40 -5.44
CA VAL A 318 -30.97 -20.32 -6.34
C VAL A 318 -31.28 -21.63 -5.62
N ALA A 319 -30.34 -22.22 -4.87
CA ALA A 319 -30.56 -23.43 -4.10
C ALA A 319 -31.63 -23.25 -3.01
N ALA A 320 -31.72 -22.07 -2.40
CA ALA A 320 -32.76 -21.74 -1.42
C ALA A 320 -34.14 -21.54 -2.07
N MET A 321 -34.19 -21.12 -3.34
CA MET A 321 -35.44 -20.93 -4.10
C MET A 321 -35.92 -22.22 -4.76
N LEU A 322 -35.01 -23.07 -5.23
CA LEU A 322 -35.29 -24.29 -5.98
C LEU A 322 -35.36 -25.50 -5.05
N THR A 323 -36.52 -25.71 -4.44
CA THR A 323 -36.73 -26.89 -3.61
C THR A 323 -37.13 -28.12 -4.42
N VAL A 324 -37.66 -27.96 -5.64
CA VAL A 324 -38.31 -29.08 -6.35
C VAL A 324 -38.35 -28.88 -7.88
N PHE A 325 -37.92 -29.91 -8.62
CA PHE A 325 -38.25 -30.07 -10.04
C PHE A 325 -39.23 -31.21 -10.24
N ILE A 326 -40.17 -30.99 -11.16
CA ILE A 326 -41.21 -31.96 -11.53
C ILE A 326 -40.74 -32.67 -12.81
N THR A 327 -40.43 -33.94 -12.74
CA THR A 327 -40.15 -34.77 -13.92
C THR A 327 -41.35 -35.67 -14.20
N SER A 328 -41.75 -35.75 -15.50
CA SER A 328 -42.74 -36.72 -15.95
C SER A 328 -41.98 -37.99 -16.38
N ASP A 329 -42.30 -39.11 -15.77
CA ASP A 329 -41.89 -40.42 -16.29
C ASP A 329 -42.76 -40.73 -17.50
N GLY A 330 -42.16 -40.67 -18.70
CA GLY A 330 -42.84 -40.80 -19.99
C GLY A 330 -43.28 -42.25 -20.30
N THR A 331 -43.96 -42.91 -19.38
CA THR A 331 -44.60 -44.20 -19.59
C THR A 331 -46.11 -44.12 -19.32
N ASP A 332 -46.79 -43.25 -20.06
CA ASP A 332 -48.21 -43.36 -20.21
C ASP A 332 -48.60 -43.23 -21.69
N ASP A 333 -48.37 -44.32 -22.36
CA ASP A 333 -49.11 -44.73 -23.56
C ASP A 333 -50.40 -45.43 -23.08
N ASP A 334 -51.37 -44.71 -22.52
CA ASP A 334 -52.70 -45.23 -22.36
C ASP A 334 -53.72 -44.09 -22.12
N GLY A 335 -54.37 -43.68 -23.18
CA GLY A 335 -55.75 -43.28 -23.10
C GLY A 335 -56.09 -41.78 -23.22
N TYR A 336 -55.14 -40.85 -23.22
CA TYR A 336 -55.45 -39.41 -23.37
C TYR A 336 -55.36 -38.92 -24.83
N ASP A 337 -54.63 -39.61 -25.70
CA ASP A 337 -54.50 -39.24 -27.12
C ASP A 337 -55.80 -39.44 -27.90
N SER A 338 -56.67 -40.37 -27.47
CA SER A 338 -57.95 -40.61 -28.19
C SER A 338 -59.03 -39.56 -27.92
N ILE A 339 -58.87 -38.73 -26.88
CA ILE A 339 -59.82 -37.65 -26.59
C ILE A 339 -59.35 -36.36 -27.29
N ASN A 340 -58.08 -36.14 -27.42
CA ASN A 340 -57.50 -34.97 -28.05
C ASN A 340 -57.67 -34.96 -29.58
N ASP A 341 -57.78 -36.11 -30.22
CA ASP A 341 -58.06 -36.23 -31.66
C ASP A 341 -59.51 -35.89 -32.06
N SER A 342 -60.37 -35.77 -31.05
CA SER A 342 -61.79 -35.41 -31.28
C SER A 342 -62.07 -33.91 -31.02
N ILE A 343 -61.09 -33.15 -30.58
CA ILE A 343 -61.29 -31.69 -30.35
C ILE A 343 -60.72 -30.95 -31.53
N ALA A 344 -61.50 -30.01 -32.07
CA ALA A 344 -61.06 -29.13 -33.15
C ALA A 344 -59.80 -28.33 -32.68
N GLU A 345 -58.84 -28.11 -33.60
CA GLU A 345 -57.58 -27.45 -33.26
C GLU A 345 -57.76 -26.04 -32.67
N GLU A 346 -58.87 -25.41 -32.91
CA GLU A 346 -59.28 -24.11 -32.40
C GLU A 346 -59.63 -24.13 -30.89
N ASP A 347 -60.00 -25.32 -30.37
CA ASP A 347 -60.41 -25.53 -28.97
C ASP A 347 -59.35 -26.26 -28.16
N LYS A 348 -58.22 -26.60 -28.76
CA LYS A 348 -57.06 -27.14 -28.01
C LYS A 348 -56.44 -26.03 -27.17
N VAL A 349 -56.76 -26.04 -25.89
CA VAL A 349 -56.02 -25.21 -24.91
C VAL A 349 -54.60 -25.75 -24.84
N THR A 350 -53.71 -25.17 -25.58
CA THR A 350 -52.29 -25.32 -25.35
C THR A 350 -52.02 -24.69 -23.99
N ASP A 351 -51.79 -25.53 -22.99
CA ASP A 351 -51.47 -25.10 -21.63
C ASP A 351 -50.05 -24.54 -21.58
N ASP A 352 -49.94 -23.31 -22.11
CA ASP A 352 -48.71 -22.51 -22.03
C ASP A 352 -48.62 -21.77 -20.69
N SER A 353 -49.47 -22.17 -19.72
CA SER A 353 -49.68 -21.48 -18.45
C SER A 353 -48.90 -22.07 -17.26
N LEU A 354 -47.91 -22.94 -17.48
CA LEU A 354 -46.95 -23.28 -16.44
C LEU A 354 -45.88 -22.19 -16.32
N HIS A 355 -46.30 -20.93 -16.23
CA HIS A 355 -45.45 -19.91 -15.63
C HIS A 355 -45.36 -20.17 -14.13
N VAL A 356 -44.39 -20.98 -13.76
CA VAL A 356 -44.00 -21.19 -12.35
C VAL A 356 -43.24 -19.93 -11.93
N GLU A 357 -43.88 -18.99 -11.28
CA GLU A 357 -43.18 -17.93 -10.56
C GLU A 357 -42.44 -18.56 -9.39
N LEU A 358 -41.12 -18.66 -9.50
CA LEU A 358 -40.25 -19.10 -8.44
C LEU A 358 -40.25 -18.06 -7.31
N GLY A 359 -41.09 -18.29 -6.30
CA GLY A 359 -41.22 -17.44 -5.12
C GLY A 359 -40.87 -18.21 -3.84
N ASN A 360 -40.44 -17.49 -2.83
CA ASN A 360 -40.04 -18.01 -1.54
C ASN A 360 -41.20 -18.76 -0.86
N GLY A 361 -41.12 -20.09 -0.80
CA GLY A 361 -42.08 -20.91 -0.05
C GLY A 361 -43.36 -21.34 -0.79
N ASN A 362 -43.42 -21.21 -2.12
CA ASN A 362 -44.58 -21.72 -2.88
C ASN A 362 -44.59 -23.23 -2.92
N VAL A 363 -45.74 -23.82 -2.53
CA VAL A 363 -46.00 -25.26 -2.60
C VAL A 363 -46.87 -25.50 -3.84
N TYR A 364 -46.37 -26.29 -4.78
CA TYR A 364 -47.10 -26.66 -5.98
C TYR A 364 -47.59 -28.10 -5.87
N GLU A 365 -48.87 -28.32 -6.25
CA GLU A 365 -49.46 -29.65 -6.31
C GLU A 365 -49.08 -30.34 -7.62
N LEU A 366 -48.56 -31.55 -7.53
CA LEU A 366 -48.05 -32.31 -8.68
C LEU A 366 -49.23 -33.02 -9.39
N PRO A 367 -49.33 -32.91 -10.71
CA PRO A 367 -50.25 -33.75 -11.48
C PRO A 367 -49.92 -35.24 -11.34
N PRO A 368 -50.92 -36.11 -11.47
CA PRO A 368 -50.68 -37.56 -11.39
C PRO A 368 -49.67 -38.01 -12.48
N GLY A 369 -48.73 -38.86 -12.12
CA GLY A 369 -47.69 -39.38 -13.03
C GLY A 369 -46.38 -38.58 -13.07
N LYS A 370 -46.25 -37.47 -12.35
CA LYS A 370 -45.01 -36.69 -12.29
C LYS A 370 -44.27 -36.96 -10.99
N GLN A 371 -42.96 -37.16 -11.09
CA GLN A 371 -42.05 -37.37 -9.94
C GLN A 371 -41.19 -36.16 -9.67
N LEU A 372 -40.95 -35.93 -8.39
CA LEU A 372 -40.04 -34.92 -7.89
C LEU A 372 -38.60 -35.40 -8.04
N GLN A 373 -37.82 -34.78 -8.89
CA GLN A 373 -36.40 -35.03 -8.90
C GLN A 373 -35.67 -33.90 -8.19
N LYS A 374 -35.09 -34.24 -7.05
CA LYS A 374 -34.20 -33.33 -6.34
C LYS A 374 -32.92 -33.20 -7.13
N ILE A 375 -32.64 -32.02 -7.68
CA ILE A 375 -31.32 -31.76 -8.24
C ILE A 375 -30.32 -31.77 -7.10
N GLY A 376 -29.43 -32.73 -7.18
CA GLY A 376 -28.64 -33.25 -6.09
C GLY A 376 -27.90 -32.25 -5.23
N ASP A 377 -27.82 -32.52 -3.99
CA ASP A 377 -26.96 -31.96 -2.95
C ASP A 377 -25.45 -32.15 -3.26
N SER A 378 -24.95 -31.77 -4.44
CA SER A 378 -23.56 -32.10 -4.78
C SER A 378 -22.54 -31.01 -4.48
N ARG A 379 -22.96 -29.88 -3.91
CA ARG A 379 -22.01 -28.87 -3.41
C ARG A 379 -22.14 -28.75 -1.90
N ALA A 380 -21.36 -29.57 -1.19
CA ALA A 380 -21.23 -29.43 0.24
C ALA A 380 -20.57 -28.08 0.59
N PRO A 381 -21.15 -27.32 1.54
CA PRO A 381 -20.56 -26.07 2.03
C PRO A 381 -19.12 -26.21 2.57
N THR A 382 -18.70 -27.44 2.87
CA THR A 382 -17.37 -27.78 3.41
C THR A 382 -16.20 -27.44 2.49
N ALA A 383 -16.41 -27.40 1.18
CA ALA A 383 -15.36 -27.03 0.22
C ALA A 383 -15.16 -25.51 0.09
N PHE A 384 -16.22 -24.72 0.34
CA PHE A 384 -16.19 -23.27 0.23
C PHE A 384 -15.23 -22.63 1.24
N ASP A 385 -15.36 -22.95 2.52
CA ASP A 385 -14.53 -22.39 3.59
C ASP A 385 -13.03 -22.74 3.39
N ALA A 386 -12.75 -24.02 3.11
CA ALA A 386 -11.37 -24.47 2.88
C ALA A 386 -10.73 -23.79 1.67
N TYR A 387 -11.47 -23.65 0.56
CA TYR A 387 -10.97 -23.01 -0.67
C TYR A 387 -10.75 -21.51 -0.48
N THR A 388 -11.71 -20.80 0.08
CA THR A 388 -11.63 -19.37 0.37
C THR A 388 -10.47 -19.09 1.32
N ARG A 389 -10.33 -19.86 2.39
CA ARG A 389 -9.22 -19.75 3.32
C ARG A 389 -7.86 -19.95 2.66
N GLN A 390 -7.74 -20.93 1.77
CA GLN A 390 -6.49 -21.19 1.05
C GLN A 390 -6.12 -20.01 0.14
N ILE A 391 -7.06 -19.45 -0.60
CA ILE A 391 -6.81 -18.27 -1.43
C ILE A 391 -6.36 -17.08 -0.58
N ILE A 392 -7.07 -16.79 0.50
CA ILE A 392 -6.71 -15.68 1.39
C ILE A 392 -5.34 -15.90 2.05
N THR A 393 -4.96 -17.15 2.34
CA THR A 393 -3.62 -17.48 2.85
C THR A 393 -2.53 -17.18 1.81
N ILE A 394 -2.79 -17.48 0.53
CA ILE A 394 -1.87 -17.15 -0.58
C ILE A 394 -1.75 -15.63 -0.74
N LEU A 395 -2.87 -14.91 -0.70
CA LEU A 395 -2.88 -13.45 -0.72
C LEU A 395 -2.13 -12.85 0.48
N GLY A 396 -2.31 -13.42 1.66
CA GLY A 396 -1.57 -13.05 2.86
C GLY A 396 -0.06 -13.23 2.69
N SER A 397 0.36 -14.32 2.08
CA SER A 397 1.78 -14.56 1.75
C SER A 397 2.34 -13.52 0.76
N GLY A 398 1.56 -13.13 -0.25
CA GLY A 398 1.95 -12.11 -1.23
C GLY A 398 2.01 -10.70 -0.66
N SER A 399 1.17 -10.39 0.34
CA SER A 399 1.15 -9.10 1.05
C SER A 399 2.03 -9.05 2.30
N GLU A 400 2.71 -10.13 2.64
CA GLU A 400 3.46 -10.28 3.91
C GLU A 400 2.58 -10.07 5.17
N ILE A 401 1.25 -10.22 5.05
CA ILE A 401 0.29 -10.10 6.16
C ILE A 401 -0.23 -11.50 6.49
N PRO A 402 0.03 -12.04 7.68
CA PRO A 402 -0.50 -13.33 8.09
C PRO A 402 -2.04 -13.38 8.01
N TYR A 403 -2.58 -14.55 7.66
CA TYR A 403 -4.03 -14.79 7.54
C TYR A 403 -4.80 -14.31 8.78
N GLU A 404 -4.29 -14.62 9.96
CA GLU A 404 -4.90 -14.27 11.24
C GLU A 404 -5.04 -12.76 11.43
N VAL A 405 -4.04 -11.99 10.98
CA VAL A 405 -4.03 -10.53 11.06
C VAL A 405 -4.94 -9.94 9.98
N LEU A 406 -4.88 -10.47 8.75
CA LEU A 406 -5.65 -9.98 7.62
C LEU A 406 -7.16 -10.16 7.81
N MET A 407 -7.55 -11.33 8.36
CA MET A 407 -8.96 -11.70 8.58
C MET A 407 -9.48 -11.39 9.99
N HIS A 408 -8.61 -10.94 10.89
CA HIS A 408 -8.92 -10.75 12.31
C HIS A 408 -9.48 -12.01 12.99
N VAL A 409 -9.02 -13.21 12.55
CA VAL A 409 -9.51 -14.51 13.02
C VAL A 409 -8.39 -15.24 13.76
N TYR A 410 -8.50 -15.33 15.07
CA TYR A 410 -7.47 -15.91 15.95
C TYR A 410 -7.90 -17.27 16.49
N ASN A 411 -8.26 -18.21 15.59
CA ASN A 411 -8.70 -19.58 15.95
C ASN A 411 -7.53 -20.55 16.20
N SER A 412 -6.29 -20.13 15.94
CA SER A 412 -5.08 -20.91 16.24
C SER A 412 -4.76 -20.85 17.74
N ASN A 413 -3.89 -21.77 18.21
CA ASN A 413 -3.43 -21.69 19.58
C ASN A 413 -2.68 -20.38 19.83
N TYR A 414 -2.67 -19.94 21.08
CA TYR A 414 -2.04 -18.67 21.50
C TYR A 414 -0.61 -18.49 20.97
N THR A 415 0.20 -19.53 21.01
CA THR A 415 1.61 -19.48 20.59
C THR A 415 1.75 -19.21 19.09
N ALA A 416 0.91 -19.86 18.27
CA ALA A 416 0.94 -19.64 16.82
C ALA A 416 0.43 -18.25 16.44
N ALA A 417 -0.65 -17.77 17.07
CA ALA A 417 -1.16 -16.42 16.85
C ALA A 417 -0.15 -15.34 17.24
N ASN A 418 0.55 -15.54 18.37
CA ASN A 418 1.61 -14.60 18.79
C ASN A 418 2.83 -14.65 17.88
N ALA A 419 3.23 -15.82 17.39
CA ALA A 419 4.31 -15.94 16.41
C ALA A 419 3.98 -15.21 15.10
N ALA A 420 2.77 -15.36 14.56
CA ALA A 420 2.31 -14.66 13.37
C ALA A 420 2.33 -13.13 13.57
N ARG A 421 1.90 -12.64 14.75
CA ARG A 421 1.95 -11.21 15.07
C ARG A 421 3.38 -10.68 15.17
N LEU A 422 4.31 -11.43 15.76
CA LEU A 422 5.70 -11.04 15.86
C LEU A 422 6.39 -11.00 14.49
N ASP A 423 6.04 -11.92 13.61
CA ASP A 423 6.55 -11.94 12.23
C ASP A 423 6.02 -10.74 11.44
N PHE A 424 4.72 -10.48 11.52
CA PHE A 424 4.10 -9.30 10.91
C PHE A 424 4.69 -7.99 11.46
N TRP A 425 5.03 -7.93 12.76
CA TRP A 425 5.61 -6.74 13.35
C TRP A 425 6.95 -6.36 12.73
N ARG A 426 7.76 -7.32 12.29
CA ARG A 426 9.01 -7.05 11.55
C ARG A 426 8.73 -6.35 10.22
N VAL A 427 7.67 -6.77 9.53
CA VAL A 427 7.21 -6.12 8.30
C VAL A 427 6.77 -4.69 8.59
N VAL A 428 5.94 -4.49 9.61
CA VAL A 428 5.49 -3.17 10.06
C VAL A 428 6.66 -2.24 10.38
N THR A 429 7.66 -2.73 11.12
CA THR A 429 8.85 -1.94 11.48
C THR A 429 9.65 -1.53 10.25
N ARG A 430 9.84 -2.42 9.27
CA ARG A 430 10.53 -2.11 8.01
C ARG A 430 9.81 -1.02 7.21
N TYR A 431 8.49 -1.12 7.06
CA TYR A 431 7.69 -0.10 6.36
C TYR A 431 7.68 1.23 7.12
N ARG A 432 7.59 1.18 8.45
CA ARG A 432 7.64 2.38 9.30
C ARG A 432 8.96 3.12 9.14
N GLU A 433 10.10 2.41 9.25
CA GLU A 433 11.42 3.01 9.09
C GLU A 433 11.59 3.68 7.74
N ARG A 434 11.19 3.00 6.65
CA ARG A 434 11.24 3.59 5.31
C ARG A 434 10.36 4.84 5.20
N PHE A 435 9.14 4.80 5.72
CA PHE A 435 8.22 5.93 5.71
C PHE A 435 8.75 7.11 6.54
N VAL A 436 9.35 6.83 7.68
CA VAL A 436 10.01 7.83 8.52
C VAL A 436 11.12 8.54 7.76
N GLN A 437 12.02 7.79 7.16
CA GLN A 437 13.16 8.35 6.41
C GLN A 437 12.70 9.11 5.15
N GLY A 438 11.67 8.63 4.46
CA GLY A 438 11.18 9.24 3.23
C GLY A 438 10.26 10.44 3.43
N PHE A 439 9.54 10.52 4.55
CA PHE A 439 8.52 11.54 4.78
C PHE A 439 8.74 12.34 6.07
N ASN A 440 8.79 11.67 7.22
CA ASN A 440 8.76 12.37 8.49
C ASN A 440 10.05 13.15 8.76
N GLN A 441 11.19 12.51 8.55
CA GLN A 441 12.50 13.09 8.86
C GLN A 441 12.80 14.32 8.00
N PRO A 442 12.65 14.32 6.67
CA PRO A 442 12.87 15.52 5.85
C PRO A 442 11.94 16.69 6.20
N ILE A 443 10.69 16.39 6.59
CA ILE A 443 9.75 17.44 7.02
C ILE A 443 10.16 18.00 8.38
N TYR A 444 10.60 17.16 9.31
CA TYR A 444 11.13 17.61 10.59
C TYR A 444 12.32 18.54 10.40
N GLU A 445 13.27 18.16 9.57
CA GLU A 445 14.46 18.97 9.25
C GLU A 445 14.08 20.34 8.68
N ALA A 446 13.10 20.39 7.78
CA ALA A 446 12.62 21.65 7.21
C ALA A 446 11.98 22.56 8.27
N VAL A 447 11.19 22.01 9.18
CA VAL A 447 10.55 22.78 10.26
C VAL A 447 11.57 23.25 11.29
N ILE A 448 12.54 22.42 11.65
CA ILE A 448 13.63 22.82 12.56
C ILE A 448 14.50 23.90 11.91
N ALA A 449 14.84 23.76 10.62
CA ALA A 449 15.59 24.78 9.89
C ALA A 449 14.85 26.13 9.88
N GLU A 450 13.52 26.13 9.68
CA GLU A 450 12.72 27.35 9.77
C GLU A 450 12.75 27.94 11.20
N ALA A 451 12.65 27.10 12.23
CA ALA A 451 12.70 27.54 13.63
C ALA A 451 14.03 28.18 14.00
N VAL A 452 15.14 27.61 13.50
CA VAL A 452 16.49 28.18 13.69
C VAL A 452 16.62 29.51 12.90
N ALA A 453 16.14 29.58 11.68
CA ALA A 453 16.15 30.80 10.86
C ALA A 453 15.33 31.93 11.50
N LEU A 454 14.23 31.59 12.18
CA LEU A 454 13.41 32.55 12.93
C LEU A 454 14.00 32.93 14.31
N GLY A 455 15.10 32.31 14.73
CA GLY A 455 15.72 32.53 16.04
C GLY A 455 14.90 31.97 17.22
N ILE A 456 14.00 31.03 16.96
CA ILE A 456 13.19 30.35 18.00
C ILE A 456 14.04 29.27 18.68
N LEU A 457 14.88 28.58 17.91
CA LEU A 457 15.84 27.59 18.39
C LEU A 457 17.27 28.12 18.17
N ASP A 458 18.09 28.01 19.19
CA ASP A 458 19.50 28.36 19.09
C ASP A 458 20.30 27.13 18.64
N ALA A 459 20.84 27.17 17.43
CA ALA A 459 21.63 26.10 16.85
C ALA A 459 22.83 26.70 16.11
N PRO A 460 23.95 26.95 16.78
CA PRO A 460 25.14 27.52 16.17
C PRO A 460 25.65 26.68 14.99
N VAL A 461 26.11 27.37 13.93
CA VAL A 461 26.71 26.75 12.72
C VAL A 461 25.73 25.89 11.91
N PHE A 462 24.44 25.93 12.21
CA PHE A 462 23.41 25.11 11.57
C PHE A 462 23.35 25.25 10.03
N PHE A 463 23.52 26.47 9.51
CA PHE A 463 23.44 26.74 8.07
C PHE A 463 24.81 26.72 7.39
N ASP A 464 25.90 26.76 8.16
CA ASP A 464 27.27 26.86 7.62
C ASP A 464 27.86 25.46 7.33
N ASP A 465 27.50 24.44 8.13
CA ASP A 465 28.02 23.08 7.99
C ASP A 465 26.86 22.05 7.94
N PRO A 466 26.71 21.34 6.81
CA PRO A 466 25.67 20.30 6.68
C PRO A 466 25.78 19.19 7.72
N VAL A 467 26.99 18.83 8.16
CA VAL A 467 27.20 17.76 9.16
C VAL A 467 26.71 18.22 10.54
N ILE A 468 26.97 19.47 10.89
CA ILE A 468 26.47 20.06 12.14
C ILE A 468 24.95 20.22 12.09
N ARG A 469 24.40 20.60 10.93
CA ARG A 469 22.94 20.63 10.74
C ARG A 469 22.32 19.26 10.99
N ASP A 470 22.88 18.20 10.42
CA ASP A 470 22.36 16.84 10.57
C ASP A 470 22.45 16.38 12.05
N ALA A 471 23.51 16.79 12.78
CA ALA A 471 23.62 16.54 14.21
C ALA A 471 22.52 17.22 15.05
N TRP A 472 22.12 18.46 14.69
CA TRP A 472 20.98 19.17 15.30
C TRP A 472 19.62 18.57 14.91
N CYS A 473 19.50 17.97 13.74
CA CYS A 473 18.28 17.39 13.22
C CYS A 473 18.06 15.92 13.62
N GLY A 474 18.93 15.36 14.46
CA GLY A 474 18.79 13.99 14.95
C GLY A 474 17.45 13.76 15.64
N CYS A 475 16.69 12.76 15.20
CA CYS A 475 15.36 12.47 15.74
C CYS A 475 15.07 10.97 15.69
N GLN A 476 14.55 10.44 16.79
CA GLN A 476 13.92 9.13 16.84
C GLN A 476 12.43 9.27 16.63
N TRP A 477 11.82 8.27 15.98
CA TRP A 477 10.41 8.32 15.66
C TRP A 477 9.66 7.18 16.33
N VAL A 478 8.65 7.54 17.12
CA VAL A 478 7.88 6.60 17.94
C VAL A 478 6.50 6.42 17.32
N GLY A 479 6.21 5.21 16.88
CA GLY A 479 4.89 4.83 16.36
C GLY A 479 4.09 3.99 17.36
N SER A 480 2.92 3.53 16.94
CA SER A 480 2.09 2.64 17.74
C SER A 480 2.84 1.38 18.14
N SER A 481 2.66 0.93 19.37
CA SER A 481 3.24 -0.32 19.87
C SER A 481 2.54 -1.54 19.26
N ARG A 482 3.20 -2.70 19.35
CA ARG A 482 2.64 -3.97 18.83
C ARG A 482 1.38 -4.47 19.58
N GLY A 483 1.01 -3.79 20.69
CA GLY A 483 -0.03 -4.25 21.61
C GLY A 483 0.41 -5.48 22.44
N HIS A 484 -0.22 -5.70 23.55
CA HIS A 484 0.15 -6.72 24.54
C HIS A 484 -0.95 -7.77 24.69
N VAL A 485 -0.55 -9.04 24.67
CA VAL A 485 -1.48 -10.15 24.86
C VAL A 485 -1.39 -10.68 26.30
N GLN A 486 -0.19 -10.64 26.89
CA GLN A 486 0.06 -11.04 28.28
C GLN A 486 0.85 -9.95 29.02
N PRO A 487 0.20 -8.83 29.39
CA PRO A 487 0.90 -7.65 29.90
C PRO A 487 1.75 -7.92 31.13
N VAL A 488 1.31 -8.80 32.04
CA VAL A 488 2.08 -9.15 33.26
C VAL A 488 3.37 -9.90 32.92
N GLN A 489 3.30 -10.89 32.02
CA GLN A 489 4.49 -11.67 31.64
C GLN A 489 5.45 -10.82 30.82
N GLU A 490 4.95 -9.98 29.94
CA GLU A 490 5.77 -9.08 29.13
C GLU A 490 6.45 -8.00 30.00
N ALA A 491 5.74 -7.43 30.99
CA ALA A 491 6.34 -6.49 31.93
C ALA A 491 7.44 -7.16 32.79
N ASN A 492 7.23 -8.40 33.28
CA ASN A 492 8.25 -9.13 34.01
C ASN A 492 9.47 -9.46 33.14
N ALA A 493 9.25 -9.80 31.86
CA ALA A 493 10.32 -10.04 30.91
C ALA A 493 11.11 -8.74 30.62
N ALA A 494 10.43 -7.59 30.52
CA ALA A 494 11.08 -6.28 30.38
C ALA A 494 12.00 -5.94 31.57
N VAL A 495 11.49 -6.12 32.80
CA VAL A 495 12.29 -5.95 34.02
C VAL A 495 13.50 -6.87 34.02
N THR A 496 13.33 -8.13 33.60
CA THR A 496 14.43 -9.10 33.54
C THR A 496 15.49 -8.67 32.51
N ARG A 497 15.09 -8.21 31.33
CA ARG A 497 16.00 -7.72 30.28
C ARG A 497 16.76 -6.47 30.73
N MET A 498 16.09 -5.52 31.38
CA MET A 498 16.72 -4.31 31.93
C MET A 498 17.75 -4.66 33.00
N ASN A 499 17.40 -5.56 33.94
CA ASN A 499 18.32 -5.99 35.00
C ASN A 499 19.51 -6.76 34.44
N ALA A 500 19.36 -7.46 33.31
CA ALA A 500 20.45 -8.15 32.63
C ALA A 500 21.29 -7.23 31.72
N GLY A 501 20.95 -5.93 31.61
CA GLY A 501 21.66 -4.98 30.75
C GLY A 501 21.45 -5.22 29.25
N ILE A 502 20.40 -5.98 28.87
CA ILE A 502 20.09 -6.29 27.46
C ILE A 502 19.34 -5.12 26.78
N THR A 503 18.57 -4.37 27.56
CA THR A 503 17.75 -3.25 27.10
C THR A 503 17.74 -2.12 28.13
N THR A 504 17.27 -0.96 27.72
CA THR A 504 17.11 0.23 28.59
C THR A 504 15.65 0.49 28.91
N GLY A 505 15.38 1.22 30.00
CA GLY A 505 14.01 1.67 30.32
C GLY A 505 13.40 2.49 29.19
N GLU A 506 14.20 3.30 28.50
CA GLU A 506 13.80 4.09 27.34
C GLU A 506 13.30 3.21 26.19
N GLN A 507 14.07 2.19 25.83
CA GLN A 507 13.71 1.27 24.76
C GLN A 507 12.46 0.46 25.11
N GLU A 508 12.35 -0.05 26.34
CA GLU A 508 11.15 -0.79 26.78
C GLU A 508 9.91 0.11 26.85
N ALA A 509 10.01 1.36 27.32
CA ALA A 509 8.89 2.30 27.35
C ALA A 509 8.40 2.64 25.93
N MET A 510 9.33 2.80 24.98
CA MET A 510 9.02 3.07 23.59
C MET A 510 8.37 1.88 22.91
N GLU A 511 8.90 0.66 23.07
CA GLU A 511 8.35 -0.56 22.47
C GLU A 511 7.04 -1.00 23.11
N TYR A 512 6.93 -0.86 24.45
CA TYR A 512 5.76 -1.32 25.20
C TYR A 512 4.58 -0.33 25.10
N GLY A 513 4.82 0.94 25.43
CA GLY A 513 3.76 1.94 25.56
C GLY A 513 3.74 2.99 24.44
N GLY A 514 4.78 3.08 23.62
CA GLY A 514 4.97 4.20 22.70
C GLY A 514 5.14 5.52 23.44
N THR A 515 5.71 5.49 24.66
CA THR A 515 5.87 6.65 25.55
C THR A 515 7.35 6.92 25.82
N ASP A 516 7.65 8.15 26.23
CA ASP A 516 8.99 8.51 26.69
C ASP A 516 9.22 8.06 28.16
N TYR A 517 10.35 7.43 28.41
CA TYR A 517 10.69 6.91 29.74
C TYR A 517 10.91 8.02 30.76
N MET A 518 11.59 9.11 30.39
CA MET A 518 11.86 10.22 31.28
C MET A 518 10.58 11.00 31.61
N ASP A 519 9.70 11.18 30.60
CA ASP A 519 8.36 11.75 30.83
C ASP A 519 7.53 10.87 31.77
N ASN A 520 7.59 9.54 31.60
CA ASN A 520 6.91 8.59 32.49
C ASN A 520 7.43 8.70 33.94
N ILE A 521 8.74 8.81 34.14
CA ILE A 521 9.35 9.00 35.47
C ILE A 521 8.91 10.34 36.08
N ALA A 522 8.99 11.42 35.31
CA ALA A 522 8.58 12.76 35.77
C ALA A 522 7.09 12.79 36.12
N GLN A 523 6.24 12.19 35.30
CA GLN A 523 4.81 12.08 35.55
C GLN A 523 4.54 11.23 36.80
N ARG A 524 5.20 10.08 36.92
CA ARG A 524 5.06 9.20 38.07
C ARG A 524 5.50 9.89 39.37
N GLY A 525 6.55 10.69 39.32
CA GLY A 525 6.98 11.51 40.46
C GLY A 525 5.91 12.52 40.91
N ARG A 526 5.26 13.17 39.95
CA ARG A 526 4.12 14.09 40.26
C ARG A 526 2.93 13.36 40.87
N GLU A 527 2.60 12.18 40.31
CA GLU A 527 1.50 11.35 40.82
C GLU A 527 1.75 10.85 42.24
N LEU A 528 2.96 10.41 42.54
CA LEU A 528 3.33 9.96 43.89
C LEU A 528 3.22 11.09 44.91
N LYS A 529 3.69 12.31 44.60
CA LYS A 529 3.54 13.47 45.46
C LYS A 529 2.06 13.82 45.70
N ALA A 530 1.27 13.86 44.62
CA ALA A 530 -0.17 14.13 44.73
C ALA A 530 -0.89 13.03 45.53
N TRP A 531 -0.45 11.76 45.43
CA TRP A 531 -1.00 10.67 46.24
C TRP A 531 -0.63 10.81 47.73
N GLU A 532 0.62 11.15 48.04
CA GLU A 532 1.07 11.40 49.41
C GLU A 532 0.31 12.57 50.05
N GLU A 533 0.11 13.66 49.31
CA GLU A 533 -0.68 14.83 49.76
C GLU A 533 -2.17 14.50 49.96
N ALA A 534 -2.74 13.65 49.13
CA ALA A 534 -4.16 13.26 49.19
C ALA A 534 -4.45 12.15 50.23
N THR A 535 -3.44 11.41 50.67
CA THR A 535 -3.62 10.33 51.64
C THR A 535 -3.50 10.90 53.06
N PRO A 536 -4.57 10.88 53.89
CA PRO A 536 -4.48 11.37 55.28
C PRO A 536 -3.39 10.57 56.02
N GLN A 537 -2.42 11.26 56.59
CA GLN A 537 -1.47 10.62 57.51
C GLN A 537 -2.27 10.01 58.66
N ALA A 538 -2.18 8.66 58.81
CA ALA A 538 -2.70 7.99 59.98
C ALA A 538 -2.08 8.63 61.21
N PRO A 539 -2.87 8.98 62.26
CA PRO A 539 -2.32 9.62 63.45
C PRO A 539 -1.22 8.70 64.02
N ALA A 540 -0.09 9.29 64.26
CA ALA A 540 1.03 8.60 64.91
C ALA A 540 0.50 8.05 66.25
N ASN A 541 0.37 6.73 66.34
CA ASN A 541 0.02 6.08 67.60
C ASN A 541 1.09 6.42 68.63
N GLY A 542 0.74 7.41 69.48
CA GLY A 542 1.51 7.73 70.65
C GLY A 542 1.56 6.52 71.56
N ASN A 543 2.73 5.92 71.61
CA ASN A 543 3.06 4.86 72.54
C ASN A 543 3.11 5.52 73.93
N THR A 544 1.96 5.58 74.62
CA THR A 544 1.95 5.85 76.06
C THR A 544 2.37 4.60 76.81
N GLY A 545 3.67 4.55 77.12
CA GLY A 545 4.16 3.64 78.13
C GLY A 545 3.36 3.84 79.42
N GLY A 546 2.66 2.79 79.82
CA GLY A 546 2.10 2.64 81.17
C GLY A 546 2.98 1.64 81.93
N THR A 547 3.75 2.17 82.82
CA THR A 547 4.32 1.44 83.94
C THR A 547 3.16 0.95 84.85
N GLU A 548 3.11 -0.38 85.10
CA GLU A 548 3.06 -1.03 86.43
C GLU A 548 3.19 -2.52 86.29
#